data_bd474235068150f1cc999a4a4145bf23
#
_entry.id   bd474235068150f1cc999a4a4145bf23
#
_cell.length_a   1.000
_cell.length_b   1.000
_cell.length_c   1.000
_cell.angle_alpha   90.00
_cell.angle_beta   90.00
_cell.angle_gamma   90.00
#
_symmetry.space_group_name_H-M   'P 1'
#
loop_
_entity.id
_entity.type
_entity.pdbx_description
1 polymer ?
#
loop_
_entity_poly.entity_id
_entity_poly.type
_entity_poly.pdbx_seq_one_letter_code
_entity_poly.pdbx_strand_id
1 'polypeptide(L)'
;MDREELLRTITTSHRELAQLAERISDDRLRDPAMGDWKGKDVLAHLAWWHDQSVLVIEGLRAGRQPYDETDPANTTDGFNERVHREHLDDRPDVTRVAFNQSFERLQAAIRPLTDDDLFGADRWPWLGGEALVEMLLWDTSRHYAAHLEHLAPLAQNART
;
A
#
# COMPACT_ATOMS: atom_id res chain seq x y z
N MET A 1 0.63 -6.40 20.55
CA MET A 1 -0.21 -6.56 19.34
C MET A 1 -0.19 -8.03 18.93
N ASP A 2 -1.32 -8.53 18.54
CA ASP A 2 -1.46 -9.84 17.92
C ASP A 2 -1.97 -9.71 16.47
N ARG A 3 -2.08 -10.84 15.74
CA ARG A 3 -2.54 -10.83 14.34
C ARG A 3 -3.92 -10.17 14.18
N GLU A 4 -4.84 -10.43 15.09
CA GLU A 4 -6.20 -9.89 15.00
C GLU A 4 -6.21 -8.37 15.21
N GLU A 5 -5.38 -7.87 16.12
CA GLU A 5 -5.19 -6.43 16.32
C GLU A 5 -4.55 -5.77 15.10
N LEU A 6 -3.55 -6.41 14.49
CA LEU A 6 -2.95 -5.92 13.25
C LEU A 6 -4.00 -5.81 12.14
N LEU A 7 -4.78 -6.88 11.91
CA LEU A 7 -5.83 -6.89 10.88
C LEU A 7 -6.89 -5.81 11.15
N ARG A 8 -7.30 -5.60 12.40
CA ARG A 8 -8.22 -4.51 12.76
C ARG A 8 -7.61 -3.14 12.47
N THR A 9 -6.36 -2.93 12.82
CA THR A 9 -5.65 -1.65 12.64
C THR A 9 -5.57 -1.29 11.15
N ILE A 10 -5.07 -2.20 10.33
CA ILE A 10 -4.92 -1.92 8.88
C ILE A 10 -6.26 -1.81 8.18
N THR A 11 -7.29 -2.58 8.61
CA THR A 11 -8.64 -2.49 8.05
C THR A 11 -9.28 -1.15 8.35
N THR A 12 -9.14 -0.65 9.57
CA THR A 12 -9.67 0.66 9.96
C THR A 12 -9.01 1.78 9.15
N SER A 13 -7.69 1.78 9.06
CA SER A 13 -6.93 2.77 8.28
C SER A 13 -7.26 2.73 6.78
N HIS A 14 -7.38 1.53 6.21
CA HIS A 14 -7.78 1.36 4.81
C HIS A 14 -9.19 1.92 4.57
N ARG A 15 -10.13 1.60 5.46
CA ARG A 15 -11.52 2.08 5.35
C ARG A 15 -11.59 3.61 5.37
N GLU A 16 -10.84 4.27 6.23
CA GLU A 16 -10.78 5.74 6.29
C GLU A 16 -10.32 6.34 4.97
N LEU A 17 -9.25 5.82 4.40
CA LEU A 17 -8.74 6.30 3.11
C LEU A 17 -9.68 5.95 1.96
N ALA A 18 -10.26 4.74 1.95
CA ALA A 18 -11.22 4.32 0.92
C ALA A 18 -12.47 5.21 0.94
N GLN A 19 -13.01 5.54 2.11
CA GLN A 19 -14.14 6.46 2.25
C GLN A 19 -13.79 7.87 1.77
N LEU A 20 -12.58 8.34 2.05
CA LEU A 20 -12.11 9.61 1.50
C LEU A 20 -12.06 9.57 -0.03
N ALA A 21 -11.48 8.52 -0.61
CA ALA A 21 -11.36 8.34 -2.05
C ALA A 21 -12.73 8.29 -2.75
N GLU A 22 -13.74 7.68 -2.12
CA GLU A 22 -15.12 7.66 -2.64
C GLU A 22 -15.78 9.05 -2.69
N ARG A 23 -15.36 9.97 -1.84
CA ARG A 23 -15.85 11.37 -1.86
C ARG A 23 -15.16 12.26 -2.88
N ILE A 24 -14.10 11.78 -3.51
CA ILE A 24 -13.39 12.49 -4.57
C ILE A 24 -13.97 12.06 -5.91
N SER A 25 -14.44 13.02 -6.72
CA SER A 25 -14.93 12.71 -8.06
C SER A 25 -13.80 12.23 -8.98
N ASP A 26 -14.16 11.55 -10.08
CA ASP A 26 -13.18 11.12 -11.08
C ASP A 26 -12.41 12.30 -11.67
N ASP A 27 -13.10 13.42 -11.91
CA ASP A 27 -12.43 14.63 -12.41
C ASP A 27 -11.41 15.18 -11.40
N ARG A 28 -11.76 15.20 -10.12
CA ARG A 28 -10.86 15.68 -9.07
C ARG A 28 -9.69 14.72 -8.83
N LEU A 29 -9.86 13.42 -9.02
CA LEU A 29 -8.75 12.47 -8.96
C LEU A 29 -7.73 12.63 -10.10
N ARG A 30 -8.06 13.38 -11.14
CA ARG A 30 -7.12 13.79 -12.20
C ARG A 30 -6.33 15.04 -11.86
N ASP A 31 -6.67 15.72 -10.76
CA ASP A 31 -5.93 16.89 -10.30
C ASP A 31 -4.63 16.49 -9.57
N PRO A 32 -3.61 17.35 -9.58
CA PRO A 32 -2.40 17.12 -8.81
C PRO A 32 -2.69 16.93 -7.31
N ALA A 33 -2.06 15.95 -6.70
CA ALA A 33 -2.18 15.62 -5.28
C ALA A 33 -0.83 15.69 -4.55
N MET A 34 0.23 15.19 -5.19
CA MET A 34 1.57 15.14 -4.62
C MET A 34 2.60 15.40 -5.72
N GLY A 35 3.13 16.62 -5.79
CA GLY A 35 4.01 17.01 -6.91
C GLY A 35 3.31 16.81 -8.25
N ASP A 36 3.94 16.07 -9.15
CA ASP A 36 3.37 15.74 -10.46
C ASP A 36 2.36 14.57 -10.42
N TRP A 37 2.23 13.92 -9.28
CA TRP A 37 1.30 12.80 -9.11
C TRP A 37 -0.11 13.31 -8.89
N LYS A 38 -1.03 12.76 -9.64
CA LYS A 38 -2.48 12.99 -9.50
C LYS A 38 -3.06 12.14 -8.37
N GLY A 39 -4.25 12.45 -7.92
CA GLY A 39 -4.93 11.66 -6.90
C GLY A 39 -5.06 10.18 -7.28
N LYS A 40 -5.39 9.89 -8.54
CA LYS A 40 -5.45 8.51 -9.05
C LYS A 40 -4.10 7.79 -8.99
N ASP A 41 -3.00 8.51 -9.18
CA ASP A 41 -1.66 7.92 -9.14
C ASP A 41 -1.28 7.51 -7.71
N VAL A 42 -1.71 8.29 -6.72
CA VAL A 42 -1.57 7.93 -5.30
C VAL A 42 -2.30 6.64 -4.98
N LEU A 43 -3.53 6.46 -5.46
CA LEU A 43 -4.29 5.22 -5.25
C LEU A 43 -3.64 4.02 -5.95
N ALA A 44 -3.16 4.18 -7.18
CA ALA A 44 -2.43 3.13 -7.90
C ALA A 44 -1.13 2.74 -7.18
N HIS A 45 -0.40 3.71 -6.65
CA HIS A 45 0.81 3.52 -5.85
C HIS A 45 0.53 2.71 -4.56
N LEU A 46 -0.52 3.04 -3.83
CA LEU A 46 -0.92 2.30 -2.63
C LEU A 46 -1.34 0.87 -2.96
N ALA A 47 -2.09 0.67 -4.03
CA ALA A 47 -2.47 -0.66 -4.51
C ALA A 47 -1.24 -1.52 -4.84
N TRP A 48 -0.26 -0.94 -5.50
CA TRP A 48 0.98 -1.64 -5.84
C TRP A 48 1.76 -2.08 -4.59
N TRP A 49 1.85 -1.23 -3.56
CA TRP A 49 2.53 -1.58 -2.31
C TRP A 49 1.82 -2.68 -1.54
N HIS A 50 0.48 -2.77 -1.61
CA HIS A 50 -0.24 -3.94 -1.09
C HIS A 50 0.18 -5.22 -1.80
N ASP A 51 0.20 -5.22 -3.13
CA ASP A 51 0.57 -6.39 -3.91
C ASP A 51 2.06 -6.72 -3.73
N GLN A 52 2.94 -5.75 -3.57
CA GLN A 52 4.34 -5.98 -3.21
C GLN A 52 4.47 -6.65 -1.84
N SER A 53 3.71 -6.23 -0.85
CA SER A 53 3.66 -6.90 0.46
C SER A 53 3.20 -8.35 0.35
N VAL A 54 2.21 -8.65 -0.50
CA VAL A 54 1.79 -10.03 -0.79
C VAL A 54 2.93 -10.85 -1.36
N LEU A 55 3.64 -10.32 -2.36
CA LEU A 55 4.80 -10.99 -2.96
C LEU A 55 5.92 -11.25 -1.95
N VAL A 56 6.18 -10.31 -1.05
CA VAL A 56 7.15 -10.49 0.03
C VAL A 56 6.71 -11.64 0.96
N ILE A 57 5.46 -11.63 1.43
CA ILE A 57 4.94 -12.71 2.28
C ILE A 57 5.07 -14.07 1.60
N GLU A 58 4.66 -14.17 0.35
CA GLU A 58 4.73 -15.42 -0.43
C GLU A 58 6.18 -15.89 -0.62
N GLY A 59 7.10 -14.98 -0.92
CA GLY A 59 8.52 -15.28 -1.04
C GLY A 59 9.11 -15.80 0.26
N LEU A 60 8.87 -15.12 1.38
CA LEU A 60 9.35 -15.52 2.71
C LEU A 60 8.82 -16.90 3.09
N ARG A 61 7.53 -17.15 2.92
CA ARG A 61 6.92 -18.46 3.22
C ARG A 61 7.44 -19.58 2.33
N ALA A 62 7.83 -19.28 1.11
CA ALA A 62 8.44 -20.26 0.19
C ALA A 62 9.96 -20.44 0.39
N GLY A 63 10.56 -19.72 1.35
CA GLY A 63 12.02 -19.75 1.58
C GLY A 63 12.80 -19.11 0.43
N ARG A 64 12.21 -18.19 -0.30
CA ARG A 64 12.84 -17.47 -1.42
C ARG A 64 13.06 -16.00 -1.06
N GLN A 65 14.11 -15.42 -1.62
CA GLN A 65 14.29 -13.98 -1.58
C GLN A 65 13.19 -13.31 -2.40
N PRO A 66 12.41 -12.38 -1.83
CA PRO A 66 11.26 -11.77 -2.51
C PRO A 66 11.62 -10.99 -3.78
N TYR A 67 12.75 -10.28 -3.76
CA TYR A 67 13.33 -9.57 -4.90
C TYR A 67 14.84 -9.38 -4.71
N ASP A 68 15.53 -9.05 -5.77
CA ASP A 68 16.98 -8.76 -5.74
C ASP A 68 17.22 -7.33 -5.22
N GLU A 69 17.67 -7.22 -3.98
CA GLU A 69 18.00 -5.94 -3.34
C GLU A 69 19.27 -5.28 -3.91
N THR A 70 20.06 -6.02 -4.67
CA THR A 70 21.27 -5.48 -5.32
C THR A 70 20.97 -4.80 -6.64
N ASP A 71 19.78 -5.00 -7.20
CA ASP A 71 19.32 -4.29 -8.38
C ASP A 71 18.97 -2.84 -8.02
N PRO A 72 19.65 -1.83 -8.60
CA PRO A 72 19.37 -0.42 -8.34
C PRO A 72 17.91 0.00 -8.65
N ALA A 73 17.20 -0.73 -9.50
CA ALA A 73 15.80 -0.48 -9.80
C ALA A 73 14.85 -0.94 -8.67
N ASN A 74 15.31 -1.80 -7.77
CA ASN A 74 14.54 -2.35 -6.67
C ASN A 74 14.73 -1.56 -5.36
N THR A 75 14.84 -0.26 -5.46
CA THR A 75 14.76 0.70 -4.35
C THR A 75 13.34 1.24 -4.21
N THR A 76 13.00 1.81 -3.07
CA THR A 76 11.68 2.46 -2.88
C THR A 76 11.41 3.49 -3.97
N ASP A 77 12.38 4.36 -4.29
CA ASP A 77 12.23 5.36 -5.34
C ASP A 77 12.11 4.73 -6.73
N GLY A 78 12.89 3.68 -7.01
CA GLY A 78 12.82 2.94 -8.28
C GLY A 78 11.48 2.25 -8.48
N PHE A 79 10.92 1.64 -7.43
CA PHE A 79 9.58 1.07 -7.46
C PHE A 79 8.52 2.15 -7.71
N ASN A 80 8.56 3.25 -6.98
CA ASN A 80 7.60 4.34 -7.11
C ASN A 80 7.62 4.96 -8.51
N GLU A 81 8.80 5.20 -9.08
CA GLU A 81 8.94 5.72 -10.44
C GLU A 81 8.37 4.76 -11.48
N ARG A 82 8.68 3.47 -11.36
CA ARG A 82 8.15 2.44 -12.26
C ARG A 82 6.63 2.36 -12.21
N VAL A 83 6.06 2.29 -11.02
CA VAL A 83 4.60 2.21 -10.82
C VAL A 83 3.91 3.46 -11.37
N HIS A 84 4.43 4.64 -11.09
CA HIS A 84 3.87 5.88 -11.63
C HIS A 84 3.83 5.86 -13.15
N ARG A 85 4.93 5.45 -13.80
CA ARG A 85 5.00 5.36 -15.26
C ARG A 85 4.05 4.30 -15.84
N GLU A 86 3.92 3.14 -15.19
CA GLU A 86 3.06 2.05 -15.65
C GLU A 86 1.56 2.39 -15.55
N HIS A 87 1.16 3.27 -14.62
CA HIS A 87 -0.22 3.62 -14.32
C HIS A 87 -0.62 5.03 -14.76
N LEU A 88 0.22 5.71 -15.56
CA LEU A 88 -0.04 7.08 -16.02
C LEU A 88 -1.39 7.25 -16.70
N ASP A 89 -1.79 6.27 -17.49
CA ASP A 89 -3.00 6.32 -18.31
C ASP A 89 -4.21 5.64 -17.64
N ASP A 90 -4.05 5.12 -16.42
CA ASP A 90 -5.16 4.48 -15.70
C ASP A 90 -6.27 5.49 -15.36
N ARG A 91 -7.50 5.03 -15.50
CA ARG A 91 -8.66 5.82 -15.12
C ARG A 91 -8.85 5.83 -13.60
N PRO A 92 -9.41 6.89 -13.01
CA PRO A 92 -9.66 6.98 -11.57
C PRO A 92 -10.49 5.84 -11.00
N ASP A 93 -11.54 5.39 -11.71
CA ASP A 93 -12.38 4.27 -11.28
C ASP A 93 -11.58 2.96 -11.19
N VAL A 94 -10.66 2.73 -12.12
CA VAL A 94 -9.76 1.57 -12.11
C VAL A 94 -8.83 1.61 -10.89
N THR A 95 -8.27 2.76 -10.57
CA THR A 95 -7.35 2.89 -9.42
C THR A 95 -8.06 2.74 -8.08
N ARG A 96 -9.33 3.18 -7.94
CA ARG A 96 -10.15 2.92 -6.74
C ARG A 96 -10.38 1.42 -6.55
N VAL A 97 -10.79 0.73 -7.61
CA VAL A 97 -11.02 -0.72 -7.59
C VAL A 97 -9.72 -1.45 -7.22
N ALA A 98 -8.60 -1.09 -7.86
CA ALA A 98 -7.29 -1.68 -7.58
C ALA A 98 -6.87 -1.48 -6.11
N PHE A 99 -7.07 -0.29 -5.53
CA PHE A 99 -6.77 0.00 -4.13
C PHE A 99 -7.55 -0.91 -3.16
N ASN A 100 -8.83 -1.13 -3.41
CA ASN A 100 -9.66 -1.99 -2.56
C ASN A 100 -9.34 -3.48 -2.76
N GLN A 101 -9.21 -3.94 -3.98
CA GLN A 101 -8.94 -5.36 -4.27
C GLN A 101 -7.54 -5.80 -3.83
N SER A 102 -6.54 -4.94 -3.98
CA SER A 102 -5.19 -5.25 -3.51
C SER A 102 -5.14 -5.38 -1.98
N PHE A 103 -5.91 -4.56 -1.26
CA PHE A 103 -6.03 -4.68 0.19
C PHE A 103 -6.69 -6.00 0.61
N GLU A 104 -7.73 -6.45 -0.09
CA GLU A 104 -8.33 -7.76 0.15
C GLU A 104 -7.31 -8.90 -0.03
N ARG A 105 -6.48 -8.82 -1.09
CA ARG A 105 -5.39 -9.79 -1.30
C ARG A 105 -4.38 -9.77 -0.17
N LEU A 106 -4.01 -8.58 0.31
CA LEU A 106 -3.07 -8.43 1.43
C LEU A 106 -3.64 -9.04 2.72
N GLN A 107 -4.90 -8.77 3.03
CA GLN A 107 -5.56 -9.39 4.19
C GLN A 107 -5.57 -10.92 4.08
N ALA A 108 -5.87 -11.46 2.89
CA ALA A 108 -5.86 -12.89 2.64
C ALA A 108 -4.46 -13.50 2.83
N ALA A 109 -3.39 -12.78 2.46
CA ALA A 109 -2.02 -13.21 2.67
C ALA A 109 -1.59 -13.18 4.15
N ILE A 110 -2.10 -12.23 4.94
CA ILE A 110 -1.78 -12.10 6.37
C ILE A 110 -2.51 -13.14 7.23
N ARG A 111 -3.77 -13.48 6.92
CA ARG A 111 -4.59 -14.35 7.76
C ARG A 111 -3.97 -15.70 8.13
N PRO A 112 -3.26 -16.42 7.25
CA PRO A 112 -2.63 -17.70 7.59
C PRO A 112 -1.34 -17.59 8.38
N LEU A 113 -0.79 -16.38 8.58
CA LEU A 113 0.44 -16.15 9.31
C LEU A 113 0.21 -16.33 10.82
N THR A 114 1.19 -16.91 11.50
CA THR A 114 1.20 -16.98 12.97
C THR A 114 1.69 -15.67 13.58
N ASP A 115 1.50 -15.51 14.89
CA ASP A 115 2.07 -14.35 15.59
C ASP A 115 3.61 -14.35 15.52
N ASP A 116 4.25 -15.53 15.55
CA ASP A 116 5.70 -15.64 15.36
C ASP A 116 6.13 -15.18 13.96
N ASP A 117 5.38 -15.55 12.92
CA ASP A 117 5.63 -15.07 11.55
C ASP A 117 5.55 -13.54 11.43
N LEU A 118 4.65 -12.92 12.18
CA LEU A 118 4.39 -11.48 12.13
C LEU A 118 5.30 -10.66 13.04
N PHE A 119 5.53 -11.14 14.26
CA PHE A 119 6.16 -10.35 15.33
C PHE A 119 7.54 -10.87 15.75
N GLY A 120 7.97 -12.04 15.26
CA GLY A 120 9.30 -12.58 15.53
C GLY A 120 10.37 -11.78 14.77
N ALA A 121 11.28 -11.10 15.51
CA ALA A 121 12.32 -10.25 14.91
C ALA A 121 13.32 -11.03 14.05
N ASP A 122 13.64 -12.26 14.43
CA ASP A 122 14.60 -13.10 13.69
C ASP A 122 13.91 -14.20 12.85
N ARG A 123 12.59 -14.10 12.71
CA ARG A 123 11.79 -15.13 12.02
C ARG A 123 12.13 -15.23 10.53
N TRP A 124 12.44 -14.10 9.91
CA TRP A 124 12.74 -14.00 8.49
C TRP A 124 14.10 -13.36 8.25
N PRO A 125 15.16 -14.14 7.98
CA PRO A 125 16.52 -13.59 7.81
C PRO A 125 16.63 -12.47 6.77
N TRP A 126 15.82 -12.52 5.71
CA TRP A 126 15.80 -11.50 4.67
C TRP A 126 15.40 -10.09 5.20
N LEU A 127 14.63 -10.03 6.29
CA LEU A 127 14.24 -8.76 6.93
C LEU A 127 15.33 -8.13 7.80
N GLY A 128 16.52 -8.76 7.90
CA GLY A 128 17.66 -8.15 8.59
C GLY A 128 17.48 -7.97 10.10
N GLY A 129 16.66 -8.80 10.74
CA GLY A 129 16.36 -8.73 12.18
C GLY A 129 15.11 -7.91 12.51
N GLU A 130 14.42 -7.35 11.54
CA GLU A 130 13.13 -6.69 11.74
C GLU A 130 11.98 -7.70 11.69
N ALA A 131 10.93 -7.42 12.45
CA ALA A 131 9.68 -8.18 12.37
C ALA A 131 8.88 -7.80 11.12
N LEU A 132 8.21 -8.76 10.51
CA LEU A 132 7.39 -8.54 9.31
C LEU A 132 6.31 -7.47 9.50
N VAL A 133 5.76 -7.36 10.71
CA VAL A 133 4.75 -6.36 11.06
C VAL A 133 5.21 -4.93 10.79
N GLU A 134 6.49 -4.62 10.97
CA GLU A 134 6.99 -3.26 10.72
C GLU A 134 6.86 -2.88 9.25
N MET A 135 7.24 -3.79 8.33
CA MET A 135 7.04 -3.58 6.90
C MET A 135 5.55 -3.42 6.57
N LEU A 136 4.71 -4.31 7.10
CA LEU A 136 3.25 -4.26 6.83
C LEU A 136 2.61 -2.96 7.31
N LEU A 137 3.01 -2.43 8.46
CA LEU A 137 2.52 -1.14 8.96
C LEU A 137 3.02 0.03 8.11
N TRP A 138 4.26 -0.04 7.59
CA TRP A 138 4.78 0.97 6.67
C TRP A 138 4.06 0.95 5.31
N ASP A 139 3.68 -0.22 4.83
CA ASP A 139 2.98 -0.36 3.54
C ASP A 139 1.46 -0.14 3.65
N THR A 140 0.92 -0.01 4.86
CA THR A 140 -0.51 0.17 5.12
C THR A 140 -0.78 1.42 5.97
N SER A 141 -1.08 1.27 7.25
CA SER A 141 -1.63 2.36 8.09
C SER A 141 -0.74 3.60 8.16
N ARG A 142 0.58 3.44 8.23
CA ARG A 142 1.51 4.59 8.20
C ARG A 142 1.57 5.22 6.81
N HIS A 143 1.52 4.42 5.77
CA HIS A 143 1.48 4.86 4.38
C HIS A 143 0.20 5.63 4.07
N TYR A 144 -0.96 5.09 4.50
CA TYR A 144 -2.23 5.79 4.34
C TYR A 144 -2.25 7.13 5.07
N ALA A 145 -1.74 7.17 6.29
CA ALA A 145 -1.64 8.42 7.06
C ALA A 145 -0.81 9.49 6.33
N ALA A 146 0.31 9.10 5.70
CA ALA A 146 1.13 10.00 4.91
C ALA A 146 0.41 10.54 3.67
N HIS A 147 -0.50 9.76 3.06
CA HIS A 147 -1.21 10.17 1.85
C HIS A 147 -2.60 10.78 2.09
N LEU A 148 -3.15 10.72 3.30
CA LEU A 148 -4.40 11.40 3.64
C LEU A 148 -4.33 12.90 3.37
N GLU A 149 -3.22 13.55 3.73
CA GLU A 149 -3.03 14.99 3.50
C GLU A 149 -2.94 15.36 2.01
N HIS A 150 -2.49 14.44 1.17
CA HIS A 150 -2.42 14.65 -0.28
C HIS A 150 -3.80 14.51 -0.95
N LEU A 151 -4.64 13.61 -0.46
CA LEU A 151 -5.95 13.33 -1.05
C LEU A 151 -7.07 14.19 -0.46
N ALA A 152 -7.00 14.57 0.81
CA ALA A 152 -8.04 15.33 1.49
C ALA A 152 -8.42 16.63 0.76
N PRO A 153 -7.50 17.44 0.21
CA PRO A 153 -7.85 18.64 -0.55
C PRO A 153 -8.70 18.37 -1.79
N LEU A 154 -8.56 17.19 -2.40
CA LEU A 154 -9.33 16.80 -3.59
C LEU A 154 -10.78 16.46 -3.25
N ALA A 155 -11.08 16.10 -2.02
CA ALA A 155 -12.45 15.83 -1.57
C ALA A 155 -13.22 17.09 -1.20
N GLN A 156 -12.56 18.24 -1.10
CA GLN A 156 -13.23 19.49 -0.82
C GLN A 156 -13.97 19.96 -2.08
N ASN A 157 -15.29 20.27 -1.94
CA ASN A 157 -16.04 20.87 -3.01
C ASN A 157 -15.37 22.20 -3.41
N ALA A 158 -15.12 22.38 -4.72
CA ALA A 158 -14.79 23.69 -5.22
C ALA A 158 -15.90 24.66 -4.76
N ARG A 159 -15.57 25.59 -3.88
CA ARG A 159 -16.50 26.67 -3.56
C ARG A 159 -16.66 27.49 -4.83
N THR A 160 -17.87 27.48 -5.37
CA THR A 160 -18.29 28.36 -6.44
C THR A 160 -18.16 29.80 -6.02
#